data_aa1b277d41c63927f40ec42d8fc1641d
#
_entry.id   aa1b277d41c63927f40ec42d8fc1641d
#
_cell.length_a   1.000
_cell.length_b   1.000
_cell.length_c   1.000
_cell.angle_alpha   90.00
_cell.angle_beta   90.00
_cell.angle_gamma   90.00
#
_symmetry.space_group_name_H-M   'P 1'
#
loop_
_entity.id
_entity.type
_entity.pdbx_description
1 polymer ?
#
loop_
_entity_poly.entity_id
_entity_poly.type
_entity_poly.pdbx_seq_one_letter_code
_entity_poly.pdbx_strand_id
1 'polypeptide(L)'
;IVNRYGGAGVIEKGGYDYHNGTRSRGETRDFEAGQTMGAAIEYAHRMGKPLIVYVSSDGSVRSDGEIDNSADGRGKGVWRGDSGSNSAAFMLAYNPGGRPAMTAIGNQLGYYIAEGVAATAANLVGNSPTNLAYWAILNFMALNGDVGNFITEFPENPFGSTSAQLTPYINFQPLA
;
A
#
# COMPACT_ATOMS: atom_id res chain seq x y z
N ILE A 1 12.71 -13.66 -7.40
CA ILE A 1 12.24 -13.47 -6.02
C ILE A 1 11.88 -14.84 -5.44
N VAL A 2 10.73 -15.40 -5.76
CA VAL A 2 10.22 -16.64 -5.16
C VAL A 2 11.19 -17.84 -5.36
N ASN A 3 11.92 -17.86 -6.47
CA ASN A 3 12.96 -18.86 -6.76
C ASN A 3 14.33 -18.54 -6.15
N ARG A 4 14.45 -17.53 -5.29
CA ARG A 4 15.69 -17.07 -4.63
C ARG A 4 16.75 -16.46 -5.55
N TYR A 5 16.44 -16.13 -6.79
CA TYR A 5 17.37 -15.47 -7.70
C TYR A 5 17.35 -13.93 -7.57
N GLY A 6 16.40 -13.37 -6.82
CA GLY A 6 16.29 -11.94 -6.54
C GLY A 6 15.46 -11.70 -5.27
N GLY A 7 15.75 -10.63 -4.54
CA GLY A 7 15.07 -10.27 -3.29
C GLY A 7 13.81 -9.43 -3.49
N ALA A 8 13.80 -8.60 -4.54
CA ALA A 8 12.68 -7.72 -4.88
C ALA A 8 12.45 -7.68 -6.38
N GLY A 9 11.27 -7.29 -6.78
CA GLY A 9 10.91 -7.07 -8.18
C GLY A 9 9.81 -6.05 -8.27
N VAL A 10 9.76 -5.33 -9.39
CA VAL A 10 8.76 -4.33 -9.69
C VAL A 10 7.96 -4.78 -10.90
N ILE A 11 6.64 -4.61 -10.82
CA ILE A 11 5.74 -4.74 -11.95
C ILE A 11 5.10 -3.38 -12.14
N GLU A 12 5.39 -2.74 -13.25
CA GLU A 12 4.81 -1.47 -13.64
C GLU A 12 3.67 -1.69 -14.63
N LYS A 13 2.56 -1.01 -14.40
CA LYS A 13 1.40 -1.01 -15.30
C LYS A 13 0.87 0.40 -15.43
N GLY A 14 0.85 0.94 -16.64
CA GLY A 14 0.30 2.25 -16.94
C GLY A 14 -1.20 2.24 -17.24
N GLY A 15 -1.76 3.44 -17.36
CA GLY A 15 -3.14 3.66 -17.79
C GLY A 15 -4.18 3.71 -16.67
N TYR A 16 -3.75 4.06 -15.46
CA TYR A 16 -4.60 4.26 -14.27
C TYR A 16 -5.03 5.72 -14.09
N ASP A 17 -4.93 6.52 -15.13
CA ASP A 17 -5.29 7.94 -15.08
C ASP A 17 -6.79 8.14 -14.87
N TYR A 18 -7.16 8.52 -13.65
CA TYR A 18 -8.53 8.88 -13.30
C TYR A 18 -8.81 10.38 -13.42
N HIS A 19 -7.80 11.20 -13.63
CA HIS A 19 -7.90 12.67 -13.60
C HIS A 19 -8.70 13.28 -14.75
N ASN A 20 -9.02 12.53 -15.77
CA ASN A 20 -9.79 12.96 -16.94
C ASN A 20 -11.19 12.29 -17.03
N GLY A 21 -11.70 11.75 -15.94
CA GLY A 21 -13.01 11.10 -15.91
C GLY A 21 -13.07 9.72 -16.58
N THR A 22 -11.94 9.07 -16.79
CA THR A 22 -11.85 7.75 -17.45
C THR A 22 -12.02 6.58 -16.49
N ARG A 23 -13.04 6.64 -15.63
CA ARG A 23 -13.28 5.62 -14.61
C ARG A 23 -13.39 4.20 -15.15
N SER A 24 -14.15 3.97 -16.21
CA SER A 24 -14.33 2.62 -16.77
C SER A 24 -13.00 2.01 -17.21
N ARG A 25 -12.10 2.83 -17.75
CA ARG A 25 -10.75 2.41 -18.10
C ARG A 25 -9.93 2.06 -16.86
N GLY A 26 -10.00 2.89 -15.83
CA GLY A 26 -9.34 2.64 -14.54
C GLY A 26 -9.82 1.34 -13.90
N GLU A 27 -11.14 1.11 -13.84
CA GLU A 27 -11.71 -0.14 -13.29
C GLU A 27 -11.24 -1.38 -14.06
N THR A 28 -11.06 -1.29 -15.38
CA THR A 28 -10.47 -2.39 -16.17
C THR A 28 -9.01 -2.64 -15.79
N ARG A 29 -8.24 -1.58 -15.58
CA ARG A 29 -6.85 -1.68 -15.13
C ARG A 29 -6.74 -2.21 -13.71
N ASP A 30 -7.64 -1.81 -12.82
CA ASP A 30 -7.70 -2.35 -11.44
C ASP A 30 -7.94 -3.87 -11.46
N PHE A 31 -8.82 -4.35 -12.35
CA PHE A 31 -9.04 -5.78 -12.53
C PHE A 31 -7.76 -6.50 -13.01
N GLU A 32 -7.04 -5.95 -13.99
CA GLU A 32 -5.77 -6.50 -14.46
C GLU A 32 -4.69 -6.50 -13.36
N ALA A 33 -4.64 -5.45 -12.53
CA ALA A 33 -3.75 -5.40 -11.36
C ALA A 33 -4.09 -6.50 -10.36
N GLY A 34 -5.39 -6.69 -10.07
CA GLY A 34 -5.89 -7.75 -9.21
C GLY A 34 -5.49 -9.15 -9.70
N GLN A 35 -5.61 -9.39 -11.01
CA GLN A 35 -5.15 -10.65 -11.62
C GLN A 35 -3.64 -10.85 -11.44
N THR A 36 -2.85 -9.80 -11.63
CA THR A 36 -1.39 -9.85 -11.48
C THR A 36 -1.00 -10.17 -10.03
N MET A 37 -1.63 -9.51 -9.05
CA MET A 37 -1.41 -9.78 -7.62
C MET A 37 -1.83 -11.21 -7.26
N GLY A 38 -3.00 -11.65 -7.73
CA GLY A 38 -3.49 -13.00 -7.52
C GLY A 38 -2.55 -14.07 -8.07
N ALA A 39 -2.02 -13.85 -9.28
CA ALA A 39 -1.04 -14.76 -9.90
C ALA A 39 0.26 -14.82 -9.10
N ALA A 40 0.75 -13.69 -8.59
CA ALA A 40 1.96 -13.65 -7.75
C ALA A 40 1.77 -14.41 -6.43
N ILE A 41 0.62 -14.23 -5.77
CA ILE A 41 0.28 -14.93 -4.52
C ILE A 41 0.12 -16.42 -4.77
N GLU A 42 -0.60 -16.82 -5.84
CA GLU A 42 -0.78 -18.22 -6.21
C GLU A 42 0.56 -18.88 -6.49
N TYR A 43 1.45 -18.21 -7.20
CA TYR A 43 2.79 -18.74 -7.46
C TYR A 43 3.59 -18.90 -6.16
N ALA A 44 3.54 -17.92 -5.26
CA ALA A 44 4.17 -18.02 -3.95
C ALA A 44 3.60 -19.17 -3.11
N HIS A 45 2.27 -19.37 -3.18
CA HIS A 45 1.59 -20.50 -2.53
C HIS A 45 2.11 -21.85 -3.04
N ARG A 46 2.16 -22.04 -4.35
CA ARG A 46 2.67 -23.30 -4.96
C ARG A 46 4.14 -23.55 -4.61
N MET A 47 4.91 -22.50 -4.44
CA MET A 47 6.31 -22.60 -4.05
C MET A 47 6.52 -22.73 -2.53
N GLY A 48 5.47 -22.63 -1.72
CA GLY A 48 5.55 -22.66 -0.25
C GLY A 48 6.41 -21.51 0.30
N LYS A 49 6.34 -20.31 -0.30
CA LYS A 49 7.15 -19.15 0.08
C LYS A 49 6.31 -17.98 0.54
N PRO A 50 6.72 -17.25 1.58
CA PRO A 50 6.08 -15.99 1.92
C PRO A 50 6.30 -14.96 0.80
N LEU A 51 5.33 -14.08 0.64
CA LEU A 51 5.37 -12.99 -0.34
C LEU A 51 4.71 -11.74 0.24
N ILE A 52 5.35 -10.61 -0.01
CA ILE A 52 4.78 -9.30 0.25
C ILE A 52 4.59 -8.60 -1.09
N VAL A 53 3.40 -8.05 -1.29
CA VAL A 53 3.07 -7.21 -2.44
C VAL A 53 2.70 -5.84 -1.90
N TYR A 54 3.49 -4.84 -2.23
CA TYR A 54 3.19 -3.43 -1.97
C TYR A 54 2.66 -2.81 -3.25
N VAL A 55 1.49 -2.18 -3.17
CA VAL A 55 0.83 -1.53 -4.29
C VAL A 55 0.78 -0.04 -4.03
N SER A 56 1.43 0.71 -4.89
CA SER A 56 1.51 2.16 -4.84
C SER A 56 1.29 2.76 -6.23
N SER A 57 0.99 4.04 -6.26
CA SER A 57 0.95 4.87 -7.45
C SER A 57 2.13 5.85 -7.43
N ASP A 58 2.55 6.34 -8.58
CA ASP A 58 3.56 7.38 -8.74
C ASP A 58 3.10 8.74 -8.18
N GLY A 59 1.80 9.03 -8.31
CA GLY A 59 1.12 10.08 -7.55
C GLY A 59 0.28 9.48 -6.44
N SER A 60 -0.55 10.24 -5.80
CA SER A 60 -1.49 9.70 -4.84
C SER A 60 -2.87 9.50 -5.44
N VAL A 61 -3.48 8.36 -5.17
CA VAL A 61 -4.90 8.16 -5.42
C VAL A 61 -5.68 8.95 -4.38
N ARG A 62 -6.58 9.81 -4.82
CA ARG A 62 -7.49 10.58 -3.96
C ARG A 62 -8.88 10.67 -4.57
N SER A 63 -9.88 10.89 -3.74
CA SER A 63 -11.18 11.41 -4.14
C SER A 63 -11.31 12.86 -3.68
N ASP A 64 -12.06 13.66 -4.40
CA ASP A 64 -12.40 15.06 -4.03
C ASP A 64 -13.87 15.22 -3.64
N GLY A 65 -14.57 14.11 -3.43
CA GLY A 65 -15.98 14.09 -3.05
C GLY A 65 -16.94 14.20 -4.24
N GLU A 66 -16.45 14.38 -5.45
CA GLU A 66 -17.30 14.40 -6.65
C GLU A 66 -17.90 13.01 -6.91
N ILE A 67 -19.13 13.00 -7.35
CA ILE A 67 -19.84 11.76 -7.72
C ILE A 67 -20.05 11.72 -9.23
N ASP A 68 -19.62 10.63 -9.85
CA ASP A 68 -19.84 10.37 -11.26
C ASP A 68 -21.20 9.69 -11.46
N ASN A 69 -22.18 10.47 -11.90
CA ASN A 69 -23.52 10.00 -12.22
C ASN A 69 -23.71 9.58 -13.69
N SER A 70 -22.64 9.51 -14.47
CA SER A 70 -22.70 8.95 -15.81
C SER A 70 -23.07 7.47 -15.82
N ALA A 71 -23.40 6.92 -16.98
CA ALA A 71 -23.68 5.49 -17.13
C ALA A 71 -22.49 4.61 -16.69
N ASP A 72 -21.27 5.09 -16.85
CA ASP A 72 -20.06 4.37 -16.45
C ASP A 72 -19.75 4.56 -14.96
N GLY A 73 -19.98 5.75 -14.42
CA GLY A 73 -19.70 6.09 -13.02
C GLY A 73 -20.69 5.47 -12.02
N ARG A 74 -21.95 5.34 -12.39
CA ARG A 74 -23.00 4.67 -11.62
C ARG A 74 -23.16 5.20 -10.19
N GLY A 75 -22.98 6.48 -9.98
CA GLY A 75 -23.10 7.11 -8.66
C GLY A 75 -21.93 6.84 -7.72
N LYS A 76 -20.80 6.39 -8.22
CA LYS A 76 -19.60 6.16 -7.42
C LYS A 76 -18.73 7.42 -7.34
N GLY A 77 -17.90 7.51 -6.29
CA GLY A 77 -16.93 8.60 -6.13
C GLY A 77 -15.93 8.63 -7.28
N VAL A 78 -15.56 9.85 -7.68
CA VAL A 78 -14.50 10.06 -8.66
C VAL A 78 -13.16 9.95 -7.98
N TRP A 79 -12.30 9.08 -8.50
CA TRP A 79 -10.92 8.99 -8.08
C TRP A 79 -10.04 9.86 -8.98
N ARG A 80 -9.10 10.53 -8.37
CA ARG A 80 -8.12 11.37 -9.08
C ARG A 80 -6.72 10.95 -8.69
N GLY A 81 -5.78 11.05 -9.61
CA GLY A 81 -4.37 10.82 -9.40
C GLY A 81 -3.56 12.10 -9.25
N ASP A 82 -2.25 11.96 -9.32
CA ASP A 82 -1.24 13.03 -9.44
C ASP A 82 -1.21 14.05 -8.29
N SER A 83 -1.57 13.63 -7.08
CA SER A 83 -1.40 14.47 -5.90
C SER A 83 -0.13 14.06 -5.13
N GLY A 84 0.82 14.97 -5.00
CA GLY A 84 2.00 14.78 -4.17
C GLY A 84 1.77 14.96 -2.67
N SER A 85 0.58 15.41 -2.27
CA SER A 85 0.25 15.80 -0.89
C SER A 85 -0.70 14.87 -0.17
N ASN A 86 -1.37 13.97 -0.89
CA ASN A 86 -2.29 12.97 -0.32
C ASN A 86 -1.95 11.63 -0.93
N SER A 87 -1.78 10.61 -0.12
CA SER A 87 -1.37 9.30 -0.61
C SER A 87 -2.17 8.17 0.01
N ALA A 88 -2.46 7.17 -0.79
CA ALA A 88 -3.02 5.91 -0.33
C ALA A 88 -2.27 4.75 -0.99
N ALA A 89 -2.04 3.70 -0.23
CA ALA A 89 -1.43 2.47 -0.70
C ALA A 89 -1.95 1.29 0.12
N PHE A 90 -1.68 0.09 -0.33
CA PHE A 90 -1.93 -1.09 0.48
C PHE A 90 -0.81 -2.12 0.31
N MET A 91 -0.72 -2.99 1.30
CA MET A 91 0.21 -4.09 1.31
C MET A 91 -0.52 -5.40 1.56
N LEU A 92 -0.21 -6.41 0.77
CA LEU A 92 -0.66 -7.79 0.98
C LEU A 92 0.53 -8.60 1.49
N ALA A 93 0.34 -9.29 2.61
CA ALA A 93 1.32 -10.22 3.15
C ALA A 93 0.75 -11.63 3.12
N TYR A 94 1.37 -12.50 2.33
CA TYR A 94 1.07 -13.92 2.25
C TYR A 94 2.15 -14.71 3.00
N ASN A 95 1.73 -15.66 3.83
CA ASN A 95 2.61 -16.62 4.47
C ASN A 95 2.01 -18.02 4.37
N PRO A 96 2.74 -19.04 3.87
CA PRO A 96 2.23 -20.41 3.75
C PRO A 96 1.93 -21.05 5.10
N GLY A 97 2.55 -20.60 6.18
CA GLY A 97 2.30 -21.06 7.55
C GLY A 97 1.02 -20.51 8.20
N GLY A 98 0.29 -19.64 7.52
CA GLY A 98 -0.94 -19.01 8.01
C GLY A 98 -0.93 -17.50 7.89
N ARG A 99 -2.05 -16.87 8.22
CA ARG A 99 -2.18 -15.42 8.15
C ARG A 99 -1.18 -14.74 9.10
N PRO A 100 -0.39 -13.76 8.63
CA PRO A 100 0.47 -12.96 9.50
C PRO A 100 -0.32 -12.30 10.63
N ALA A 101 0.22 -12.35 11.84
CA ALA A 101 -0.40 -11.70 12.99
C ALA A 101 -0.25 -10.18 12.88
N MET A 102 -1.29 -9.47 13.34
CA MET A 102 -1.30 -8.01 13.37
C MET A 102 -0.92 -7.51 14.76
N THR A 103 -0.38 -6.30 14.83
CA THR A 103 -0.24 -5.55 16.08
C THR A 103 -1.61 -5.01 16.53
N ALA A 104 -1.67 -4.33 17.67
CA ALA A 104 -2.88 -3.68 18.16
C ALA A 104 -3.40 -2.54 17.24
N ILE A 105 -2.56 -2.03 16.33
CA ILE A 105 -2.94 -1.01 15.34
C ILE A 105 -3.94 -1.59 14.33
N GLY A 106 -3.86 -2.90 14.05
CA GLY A 106 -4.72 -3.56 13.07
C GLY A 106 -4.25 -3.33 11.64
N ASN A 107 -5.18 -3.40 10.70
CA ASN A 107 -4.92 -3.45 9.25
C ASN A 107 -5.10 -2.12 8.53
N GLN A 108 -5.37 -1.03 9.24
CA GLN A 108 -5.60 0.28 8.64
C GLN A 108 -4.85 1.37 9.41
N LEU A 109 -4.16 2.23 8.65
CA LEU A 109 -3.60 3.49 9.12
C LEU A 109 -4.30 4.63 8.40
N GLY A 110 -4.73 5.65 9.18
CA GLY A 110 -5.47 6.78 8.62
C GLY A 110 -6.88 6.43 8.16
N TYR A 111 -7.53 7.39 7.56
CA TYR A 111 -8.90 7.27 7.08
C TYR A 111 -9.17 8.27 5.95
N TYR A 112 -10.28 8.09 5.26
CA TYR A 112 -10.86 9.09 4.36
C TYR A 112 -11.95 9.86 5.08
N ILE A 113 -11.99 11.18 4.90
CA ILE A 113 -13.10 12.00 5.37
C ILE A 113 -14.37 11.73 4.54
N ALA A 114 -15.51 12.31 4.95
CA ALA A 114 -16.81 12.03 4.30
C ALA A 114 -16.81 12.34 2.80
N GLU A 115 -16.03 13.32 2.37
CA GLU A 115 -15.85 13.72 0.99
C GLU A 115 -14.92 12.77 0.20
N GLY A 116 -14.42 11.72 0.81
CA GLY A 116 -13.54 10.73 0.19
C GLY A 116 -12.09 11.19 0.01
N VAL A 117 -11.69 12.29 0.63
CA VAL A 117 -10.30 12.76 0.63
C VAL A 117 -9.52 12.12 1.78
N ALA A 118 -8.27 11.70 1.53
CA ALA A 118 -7.42 11.15 2.57
C ALA A 118 -7.13 12.20 3.66
N ALA A 119 -7.35 11.84 4.93
CA ALA A 119 -7.12 12.69 6.08
C ALA A 119 -5.61 12.75 6.42
N THR A 120 -4.84 13.50 5.68
CA THR A 120 -3.38 13.56 5.79
C THR A 120 -2.89 14.18 7.11
N ALA A 121 -3.63 15.13 7.66
CA ALA A 121 -3.30 15.75 8.94
C ALA A 121 -3.35 14.77 10.13
N ALA A 122 -4.12 13.69 10.00
CA ALA A 122 -4.29 12.68 11.05
C ALA A 122 -3.28 11.54 10.96
N ASN A 123 -2.57 11.40 9.85
CA ASN A 123 -1.65 10.30 9.62
C ASN A 123 -0.46 10.70 8.75
N LEU A 124 0.72 10.67 9.34
CA LEU A 124 1.97 11.03 8.67
C LEU A 124 2.26 10.13 7.45
N VAL A 125 1.85 8.86 7.48
CA VAL A 125 2.06 7.90 6.39
C VAL A 125 1.39 8.36 5.10
N GLY A 126 0.16 8.86 5.19
CA GLY A 126 -0.62 9.32 4.04
C GLY A 126 -0.22 10.70 3.49
N ASN A 127 0.78 11.38 4.06
CA ASN A 127 1.17 12.72 3.63
C ASN A 127 1.91 12.75 2.28
N SER A 128 2.51 11.65 1.87
CA SER A 128 3.18 11.57 0.58
C SER A 128 3.42 10.12 0.14
N PRO A 129 3.63 9.88 -1.17
CA PRO A 129 4.05 8.57 -1.66
C PRO A 129 5.35 8.08 -1.03
N THR A 130 6.29 8.97 -0.72
CA THR A 130 7.56 8.63 -0.05
C THR A 130 7.33 8.09 1.36
N ASN A 131 6.43 8.72 2.14
CA ASN A 131 6.10 8.21 3.48
C ASN A 131 5.46 6.82 3.42
N LEU A 132 4.61 6.57 2.43
CA LEU A 132 4.04 5.22 2.19
C LEU A 132 5.12 4.19 1.85
N ALA A 133 6.14 4.56 1.09
CA ALA A 133 7.27 3.66 0.80
C ALA A 133 8.05 3.32 2.07
N TYR A 134 8.38 4.29 2.91
CA TYR A 134 9.01 4.03 4.22
C TYR A 134 8.13 3.16 5.12
N TRP A 135 6.81 3.39 5.13
CA TRP A 135 5.88 2.54 5.86
C TRP A 135 5.90 1.09 5.36
N ALA A 136 5.94 0.89 4.06
CA ALA A 136 6.00 -0.46 3.48
C ALA A 136 7.31 -1.17 3.86
N ILE A 137 8.45 -0.47 3.82
CA ILE A 137 9.75 -1.01 4.23
C ILE A 137 9.73 -1.34 5.74
N LEU A 138 9.24 -0.44 6.58
CA LEU A 138 9.13 -0.68 8.03
C LEU A 138 8.32 -1.95 8.33
N ASN A 139 7.20 -2.13 7.65
CA ASN A 139 6.36 -3.30 7.85
C ASN A 139 6.94 -4.58 7.22
N PHE A 140 7.70 -4.47 6.14
CA PHE A 140 8.52 -5.58 5.65
C PHE A 140 9.56 -6.02 6.68
N MET A 141 10.26 -5.07 7.28
CA MET A 141 11.23 -5.35 8.35
C MET A 141 10.54 -5.92 9.60
N ALA A 142 9.34 -5.45 9.93
CA ALA A 142 8.56 -5.99 11.04
C ALA A 142 8.21 -7.47 10.83
N LEU A 143 7.74 -7.83 9.64
CA LEU A 143 7.46 -9.23 9.29
C LEU A 143 8.70 -10.13 9.39
N ASN A 144 9.89 -9.58 9.18
CA ASN A 144 11.17 -10.30 9.29
C ASN A 144 11.82 -10.20 10.67
N GLY A 145 11.17 -9.54 11.66
CA GLY A 145 11.73 -9.36 13.00
C GLY A 145 12.92 -8.37 13.07
N ASP A 146 13.04 -7.49 12.07
CA ASP A 146 14.23 -6.65 11.85
C ASP A 146 13.97 -5.14 12.06
N VAL A 147 12.89 -4.79 12.74
CA VAL A 147 12.52 -3.38 13.02
C VAL A 147 13.66 -2.60 13.70
N GLY A 148 14.47 -3.28 14.53
CA GLY A 148 15.59 -2.64 15.25
C GLY A 148 16.60 -1.96 14.34
N ASN A 149 16.76 -2.42 13.10
CA ASN A 149 17.69 -1.86 12.13
C ASN A 149 17.09 -0.75 11.27
N PHE A 150 15.75 -0.56 11.30
CA PHE A 150 15.10 0.42 10.42
C PHE A 150 15.65 1.84 10.56
N ILE A 151 15.88 2.31 11.78
CA ILE A 151 16.38 3.66 12.03
C ILE A 151 17.82 3.84 11.52
N THR A 152 18.64 2.80 11.64
CA THR A 152 20.03 2.82 11.18
C THR A 152 20.12 2.80 9.66
N GLU A 153 19.29 1.98 9.02
CA GLU A 153 19.27 1.84 7.55
C GLU A 153 18.57 3.04 6.86
N PHE A 154 17.60 3.66 7.55
CA PHE A 154 16.80 4.76 7.03
C PHE A 154 16.76 5.93 8.03
N PRO A 155 17.89 6.62 8.26
CA PRO A 155 17.97 7.70 9.25
C PRO A 155 17.08 8.91 8.90
N GLU A 156 16.78 9.14 7.60
CA GLU A 156 15.92 10.21 7.12
C GLU A 156 14.42 9.83 7.08
N ASN A 157 14.04 8.66 7.62
CA ASN A 157 12.63 8.26 7.65
C ASN A 157 11.74 9.28 8.39
N PRO A 158 10.48 9.46 7.97
CA PRO A 158 9.59 10.49 8.52
C PRO A 158 9.00 10.12 9.89
N PHE A 159 9.18 8.88 10.35
CA PHE A 159 8.48 8.34 11.53
C PHE A 159 9.20 8.58 12.85
N GLY A 160 10.48 8.91 12.79
CA GLY A 160 11.29 9.23 13.96
C GLY A 160 12.53 8.35 14.14
N SER A 161 13.26 8.62 15.21
CA SER A 161 14.58 8.03 15.48
C SER A 161 14.60 7.10 16.70
N THR A 162 13.43 6.68 17.19
CA THR A 162 13.30 5.75 18.32
C THR A 162 12.25 4.68 18.05
N SER A 163 12.42 3.50 18.62
CA SER A 163 11.46 2.40 18.47
C SER A 163 10.05 2.80 18.93
N ALA A 164 9.93 3.63 19.96
CA ALA A 164 8.64 4.12 20.45
C ALA A 164 7.91 4.99 19.41
N GLN A 165 8.66 5.78 18.63
CA GLN A 165 8.09 6.60 17.55
C GLN A 165 7.67 5.75 16.33
N LEU A 166 8.32 4.62 16.09
CA LEU A 166 7.96 3.70 15.00
C LEU A 166 6.70 2.88 15.31
N THR A 167 6.49 2.54 16.59
CA THR A 167 5.40 1.64 17.03
C THR A 167 4.03 1.99 16.42
N PRO A 168 3.59 3.26 16.31
CA PRO A 168 2.30 3.61 15.72
C PRO A 168 2.14 3.28 14.23
N TYR A 169 3.20 2.89 13.54
CA TYR A 169 3.22 2.62 12.11
C TYR A 169 3.49 1.14 11.77
N ILE A 170 3.66 0.30 12.80
CA ILE A 170 3.94 -1.13 12.64
C ILE A 170 2.64 -1.92 12.73
N ASN A 171 2.16 -2.41 11.60
CA ASN A 171 0.92 -3.17 11.51
C ASN A 171 1.11 -4.68 11.76
N PHE A 172 2.28 -5.23 11.44
CA PHE A 172 2.53 -6.66 11.50
C PHE A 172 3.44 -7.05 12.65
N GLN A 173 3.19 -8.25 13.18
CA GLN A 173 4.15 -8.96 14.03
C GLN A 173 5.12 -9.77 13.16
N PRO A 174 6.30 -10.15 13.68
CA PRO A 174 7.21 -11.04 12.97
C PRO A 174 6.52 -12.35 12.55
N LEU A 175 6.89 -12.86 11.39
CA LEU A 175 6.49 -14.20 10.96
C LEU A 175 7.16 -15.24 11.87
N ALA A 176 6.36 -16.20 12.34
CA ALA A 176 6.84 -17.31 13.15
C ALA A 176 7.51 -18.39 12.26
#